data_429036bd2a801ecb6472388fe6a2a14a
#
_entry.id   429036bd2a801ecb6472388fe6a2a14a
#
_cell.length_a   1.000
_cell.length_b   1.000
_cell.length_c   1.000
_cell.angle_alpha   90.00
_cell.angle_beta   90.00
_cell.angle_gamma   90.00
#
_symmetry.space_group_name_H-M   'P 1'
#
loop_
_entity.id
_entity.type
_entity.pdbx_description
1 polymer ?
#
loop_
_entity_poly.entity_id
_entity_poly.type
_entity_poly.pdbx_seq_one_letter_code
_entity_poly.pdbx_strand_id
1 'polypeptide(L)'
;ISPADSIYKGLLEKFVLLPKKPEPENTQNRPALIYKIQGTSNGSDGIYGLFLGQGLNDPFKINDQIFHSEYRRERTYVPFDIELIDFEKIMHPGTNVAKSFSSDVNLIENDIPRRTLIKMNEPLRHKGYTFFQASFIDDSEIETTVLATVKNYGRLFPYISSIIMSIGLLIHLLLMLPKMVKKN
;
A
#
# COMPACT_ATOMS: atom_id res chain seq x y z
N ILE A 1 -4.05 -1.87 34.53
CA ILE A 1 -4.81 -0.63 34.79
C ILE A 1 -6.09 -1.10 35.47
N SER A 2 -6.29 -0.68 36.72
CA SER A 2 -7.50 -1.04 37.47
C SER A 2 -8.72 -0.35 36.84
N PRO A 3 -9.84 -1.05 36.60
CA PRO A 3 -10.99 -0.51 35.89
C PRO A 3 -11.76 0.58 36.63
N ALA A 4 -11.45 0.83 37.91
CA ALA A 4 -12.30 1.61 38.79
C ALA A 4 -12.26 3.15 38.62
N ASP A 5 -11.21 3.68 37.94
CA ASP A 5 -11.02 5.15 37.83
C ASP A 5 -10.88 5.67 36.37
N SER A 6 -11.13 4.84 35.39
CA SER A 6 -10.90 5.21 34.00
C SER A 6 -12.23 5.31 33.24
N ILE A 7 -12.57 6.51 32.80
CA ILE A 7 -13.71 6.72 31.91
C ILE A 7 -13.30 6.30 30.50
N TYR A 8 -13.80 5.16 30.07
CA TYR A 8 -13.67 4.70 28.69
C TYR A 8 -14.63 5.48 27.79
N LYS A 9 -14.16 5.91 26.63
CA LYS A 9 -14.94 6.70 25.67
C LYS A 9 -14.84 6.17 24.25
N GLY A 10 -15.81 6.58 23.44
CA GLY A 10 -15.90 6.17 22.04
C GLY A 10 -16.04 4.66 21.87
N LEU A 11 -15.17 4.04 21.11
CA LEU A 11 -15.21 2.59 20.85
C LEU A 11 -15.15 1.76 22.14
N LEU A 12 -14.35 2.20 23.13
CA LEU A 12 -14.15 1.47 24.38
C LEU A 12 -15.32 1.55 25.36
N GLU A 13 -16.32 2.39 25.12
CA GLU A 13 -17.58 2.34 25.86
C GLU A 13 -18.38 1.06 25.58
N LYS A 14 -18.25 0.55 24.34
CA LYS A 14 -19.03 -0.60 23.84
C LYS A 14 -18.23 -1.88 23.74
N PHE A 15 -16.91 -1.78 23.63
CA PHE A 15 -16.03 -2.90 23.35
C PHE A 15 -14.81 -2.91 24.28
N VAL A 16 -14.37 -4.11 24.64
CA VAL A 16 -13.12 -4.34 25.37
C VAL A 16 -12.09 -4.86 24.39
N LEU A 17 -10.94 -4.19 24.33
CA LEU A 17 -9.82 -4.64 23.51
C LEU A 17 -9.01 -5.66 24.30
N LEU A 18 -8.95 -6.88 23.81
CA LEU A 18 -8.13 -7.95 24.37
C LEU A 18 -6.92 -8.19 23.46
N PRO A 19 -5.70 -8.29 24.04
CA PRO A 19 -4.53 -8.64 23.27
C PRO A 19 -4.68 -10.05 22.70
N LYS A 20 -4.50 -10.21 21.40
CA LYS A 20 -4.47 -11.51 20.72
C LYS A 20 -3.04 -11.79 20.26
N LYS A 21 -2.63 -13.06 20.30
CA LYS A 21 -1.36 -13.49 19.71
C LYS A 21 -1.37 -13.18 18.20
N PRO A 22 -0.31 -12.55 17.66
CA PRO A 22 -0.26 -12.25 16.24
C PRO A 22 -0.39 -13.51 15.38
N GLU A 23 -1.16 -13.41 14.31
CA GLU A 23 -1.23 -14.43 13.27
C GLU A 23 0.04 -14.41 12.41
N PRO A 24 0.48 -15.55 11.86
CA PRO A 24 1.66 -15.62 11.00
C PRO A 24 1.58 -14.71 9.77
N GLU A 25 0.39 -14.58 9.20
CA GLU A 25 0.11 -13.63 8.12
C GLU A 25 -0.20 -12.25 8.65
N ASN A 26 0.65 -11.30 8.31
CA ASN A 26 0.52 -9.91 8.78
C ASN A 26 -0.75 -9.21 8.29
N THR A 27 -1.33 -9.68 7.19
CA THR A 27 -2.59 -9.17 6.62
C THR A 27 -3.81 -9.42 7.51
N GLN A 28 -3.77 -10.47 8.32
CA GLN A 28 -4.85 -10.84 9.24
C GLN A 28 -4.78 -10.12 10.58
N ASN A 29 -3.65 -9.47 10.86
CA ASN A 29 -3.46 -8.71 12.09
C ASN A 29 -4.11 -7.33 11.97
N ARG A 30 -4.98 -7.03 12.93
CA ARG A 30 -5.59 -5.69 13.08
C ARG A 30 -5.00 -5.01 14.31
N PRO A 31 -3.93 -4.23 14.17
CA PRO A 31 -3.37 -3.51 15.30
C PRO A 31 -4.37 -2.48 15.83
N ALA A 32 -4.40 -2.36 17.15
CA ALA A 32 -5.21 -1.39 17.86
C ALA A 32 -4.30 -0.49 18.70
N LEU A 33 -4.72 0.75 18.89
CA LEU A 33 -4.07 1.74 19.72
C LEU A 33 -5.02 2.15 20.85
N ILE A 34 -4.53 2.12 22.09
CA ILE A 34 -5.24 2.69 23.24
C ILE A 34 -4.47 3.94 23.66
N TYR A 35 -5.17 5.07 23.80
CA TYR A 35 -4.57 6.34 24.19
C TYR A 35 -5.45 7.06 25.18
N LYS A 36 -4.87 7.95 25.98
CA LYS A 36 -5.56 8.74 26.98
C LYS A 36 -5.54 10.22 26.60
N ILE A 37 -6.69 10.86 26.66
CA ILE A 37 -6.84 12.31 26.54
C ILE A 37 -6.99 12.85 27.95
N GLN A 38 -6.26 13.92 28.28
CA GLN A 38 -6.30 14.61 29.55
C GLN A 38 -6.20 16.13 29.36
N GLY A 39 -6.87 16.88 30.25
CA GLY A 39 -6.79 18.33 30.29
C GLY A 39 -7.74 19.03 29.33
N THR A 40 -8.82 18.35 28.93
CA THR A 40 -9.86 18.98 28.11
C THR A 40 -10.89 19.67 29.01
N SER A 41 -11.21 20.91 28.69
CA SER A 41 -12.22 21.69 29.47
C SER A 41 -13.67 21.20 29.30
N ASN A 42 -13.92 20.33 28.29
CA ASN A 42 -15.27 19.94 27.86
C ASN A 42 -15.66 18.49 28.21
N GLY A 43 -15.01 17.89 29.21
CA GLY A 43 -15.31 16.52 29.62
C GLY A 43 -14.93 15.45 28.59
N SER A 44 -14.05 15.75 27.63
CA SER A 44 -13.51 14.77 26.68
C SER A 44 -12.35 13.96 27.24
N ASP A 45 -11.95 14.21 28.48
CA ASP A 45 -10.93 13.41 29.17
C ASP A 45 -11.40 11.96 29.27
N GLY A 46 -10.51 11.02 28.93
CA GLY A 46 -10.85 9.61 28.96
C GLY A 46 -9.85 8.73 28.21
N ILE A 47 -10.16 7.45 28.18
CA ILE A 47 -9.39 6.44 27.47
C ILE A 47 -10.14 6.07 26.18
N TYR A 48 -9.46 6.18 25.08
CA TYR A 48 -9.99 5.91 23.73
C TYR A 48 -9.26 4.74 23.08
N GLY A 49 -9.95 4.03 22.21
CA GLY A 49 -9.39 2.94 21.40
C GLY A 49 -9.64 3.17 19.92
N LEU A 50 -8.65 2.82 19.10
CA LEU A 50 -8.72 2.86 17.64
C LEU A 50 -8.19 1.56 17.05
N PHE A 51 -8.85 1.06 16.01
CA PHE A 51 -8.31 0.02 15.15
C PHE A 51 -7.72 0.59 13.88
N LEU A 52 -6.71 -0.06 13.35
CA LEU A 52 -6.16 0.30 12.05
C LEU A 52 -7.25 0.22 10.96
N GLY A 53 -7.46 1.33 10.25
CA GLY A 53 -8.43 1.42 9.16
C GLY A 53 -9.89 1.53 9.60
N GLN A 54 -10.16 1.88 10.86
CA GLN A 54 -11.53 2.10 11.36
C GLN A 54 -12.21 3.34 10.76
N GLY A 55 -11.41 4.26 10.18
CA GLY A 55 -11.87 5.58 9.77
C GLY A 55 -11.79 6.60 10.90
N LEU A 56 -12.53 7.71 10.76
CA LEU A 56 -12.58 8.76 11.77
C LEU A 56 -13.34 8.27 13.00
N ASN A 57 -12.74 8.48 14.17
CA ASN A 57 -13.40 8.22 15.45
C ASN A 57 -14.37 9.38 15.80
N ASP A 58 -15.19 9.15 16.83
CA ASP A 58 -16.06 10.18 17.39
C ASP A 58 -15.25 11.46 17.71
N PRO A 59 -15.79 12.64 17.36
CA PRO A 59 -15.08 13.89 17.58
C PRO A 59 -14.94 14.18 19.07
N PHE A 60 -13.82 14.76 19.46
CA PHE A 60 -13.63 15.32 20.78
C PHE A 60 -13.26 16.82 20.68
N LYS A 61 -13.63 17.60 21.70
CA LYS A 61 -13.42 19.04 21.72
C LYS A 61 -12.30 19.41 22.68
N ILE A 62 -11.40 20.27 22.23
CA ILE A 62 -10.37 20.91 23.04
C ILE A 62 -10.41 22.40 22.73
N ASN A 63 -10.63 23.25 23.75
CA ASN A 63 -10.67 24.72 23.58
C ASN A 63 -11.54 25.17 22.40
N ASP A 64 -12.77 24.66 22.30
CA ASP A 64 -13.77 24.93 21.25
C ASP A 64 -13.38 24.44 19.84
N GLN A 65 -12.23 23.83 19.65
CA GLN A 65 -11.86 23.16 18.42
C GLN A 65 -12.27 21.69 18.44
N ILE A 66 -12.77 21.22 17.30
CA ILE A 66 -13.17 19.83 17.10
C ILE A 66 -12.01 19.05 16.50
N PHE A 67 -11.63 17.97 17.15
CA PHE A 67 -10.57 17.06 16.70
C PHE A 67 -11.16 15.69 16.40
N HIS A 68 -10.63 15.06 15.37
CA HIS A 68 -10.88 13.66 15.02
C HIS A 68 -9.59 12.88 15.13
N SER A 69 -9.66 11.69 15.68
CA SER A 69 -8.51 10.76 15.67
C SER A 69 -8.74 9.65 14.67
N GLU A 70 -7.69 9.33 13.95
CA GLU A 70 -7.67 8.25 12.97
C GLU A 70 -6.39 7.43 13.12
N TYR A 71 -6.53 6.10 13.24
CA TYR A 71 -5.38 5.20 13.19
C TYR A 71 -5.31 4.57 11.80
N ARG A 72 -4.36 5.01 11.02
CA ARG A 72 -4.18 4.58 9.63
C ARG A 72 -2.70 4.34 9.30
N ARG A 73 -2.47 3.63 8.20
CA ARG A 73 -1.13 3.55 7.62
C ARG A 73 -0.69 4.92 7.11
N GLU A 74 0.61 5.19 7.20
CA GLU A 74 1.19 6.39 6.63
C GLU A 74 0.88 6.49 5.12
N ARG A 75 0.47 7.67 4.69
CA ARG A 75 0.21 7.96 3.28
C ARG A 75 1.43 8.56 2.64
N THR A 76 1.87 7.98 1.54
CA THR A 76 2.92 8.54 0.69
C THR A 76 2.26 9.23 -0.50
N TYR A 77 2.50 10.52 -0.65
CA TYR A 77 2.01 11.27 -1.80
C TYR A 77 2.96 11.08 -2.97
N VAL A 78 2.39 10.80 -4.15
CA VAL A 78 3.12 10.75 -5.41
C VAL A 78 3.01 12.10 -6.12
N PRO A 79 4.03 12.55 -6.89
CA PRO A 79 4.00 13.85 -7.57
C PRO A 79 3.30 13.78 -8.94
N PHE A 80 2.18 13.09 -9.02
CA PHE A 80 1.31 12.92 -10.20
C PHE A 80 0.00 12.30 -9.75
N ASP A 81 -1.04 12.42 -10.58
CA ASP A 81 -2.34 11.83 -10.33
C ASP A 81 -2.62 10.69 -11.31
N ILE A 82 -3.44 9.74 -10.88
CA ILE A 82 -3.94 8.64 -11.72
C ILE A 82 -5.45 8.68 -11.64
N GLU A 83 -6.09 8.99 -12.77
CA GLU A 83 -7.53 9.03 -12.92
C GLU A 83 -8.00 7.79 -13.69
N LEU A 84 -8.96 7.07 -13.14
CA LEU A 84 -9.58 5.94 -13.83
C LEU A 84 -10.54 6.47 -14.91
N ILE A 85 -10.37 6.02 -16.15
CA ILE A 85 -11.28 6.34 -17.27
C ILE A 85 -12.29 5.22 -17.45
N ASP A 86 -11.78 3.97 -17.48
CA ASP A 86 -12.59 2.78 -17.75
C ASP A 86 -11.95 1.55 -17.09
N PHE A 87 -12.80 0.59 -16.72
CA PHE A 87 -12.38 -0.67 -16.13
C PHE A 87 -13.01 -1.84 -16.88
N GLU A 88 -12.17 -2.71 -17.42
CA GLU A 88 -12.62 -3.89 -18.15
C GLU A 88 -12.33 -5.16 -17.35
N LYS A 89 -13.36 -6.01 -17.22
CA LYS A 89 -13.29 -7.30 -16.56
C LYS A 89 -13.75 -8.41 -17.52
N ILE A 90 -12.86 -9.31 -17.84
CA ILE A 90 -13.15 -10.47 -18.67
C ILE A 90 -13.31 -11.68 -17.75
N MET A 91 -14.43 -12.38 -17.86
CA MET A 91 -14.72 -13.58 -17.06
C MET A 91 -14.32 -14.86 -17.80
N HIS A 92 -14.01 -15.92 -17.05
CA HIS A 92 -13.91 -17.24 -17.63
C HIS A 92 -15.32 -17.73 -18.08
N PRO A 93 -15.47 -18.33 -19.27
CA PRO A 93 -16.74 -18.83 -19.75
C PRO A 93 -17.40 -19.78 -18.73
N GLY A 94 -18.67 -19.49 -18.39
CA GLY A 94 -19.46 -20.32 -17.48
C GLY A 94 -19.11 -20.23 -15.99
N THR A 95 -18.29 -19.26 -15.60
CA THR A 95 -17.90 -19.06 -14.19
C THR A 95 -18.00 -17.58 -13.77
N ASN A 96 -18.03 -17.33 -12.44
CA ASN A 96 -17.91 -15.99 -11.87
C ASN A 96 -16.45 -15.63 -11.50
N VAL A 97 -15.48 -16.34 -12.07
CA VAL A 97 -14.06 -16.09 -11.84
C VAL A 97 -13.52 -15.18 -12.93
N ALA A 98 -12.91 -14.08 -12.54
CA ALA A 98 -12.28 -13.17 -13.48
C ALA A 98 -11.07 -13.84 -14.15
N LYS A 99 -11.03 -13.85 -15.48
CA LYS A 99 -9.91 -14.30 -16.29
C LYS A 99 -8.83 -13.23 -16.39
N SER A 100 -9.24 -12.00 -16.60
CA SER A 100 -8.36 -10.84 -16.63
C SER A 100 -9.15 -9.58 -16.30
N PHE A 101 -8.43 -8.58 -15.82
CA PHE A 101 -8.96 -7.24 -15.63
C PHE A 101 -7.90 -6.23 -16.02
N SER A 102 -8.35 -5.11 -16.52
CA SER A 102 -7.52 -3.98 -16.94
C SER A 102 -8.16 -2.66 -16.57
N SER A 103 -7.32 -1.66 -16.32
CA SER A 103 -7.75 -0.29 -16.04
C SER A 103 -7.16 0.64 -17.07
N ASP A 104 -8.00 1.37 -17.76
CA ASP A 104 -7.61 2.46 -18.63
C ASP A 104 -7.56 3.74 -17.80
N VAL A 105 -6.40 4.33 -17.68
CA VAL A 105 -6.15 5.45 -16.78
C VAL A 105 -5.50 6.63 -17.49
N ASN A 106 -5.80 7.83 -17.03
CA ASN A 106 -5.00 9.02 -17.30
C ASN A 106 -3.94 9.18 -16.22
N LEU A 107 -2.68 9.13 -16.63
CA LEU A 107 -1.58 9.59 -15.80
C LEU A 107 -1.43 11.10 -16.01
N ILE A 108 -1.70 11.90 -14.98
CA ILE A 108 -1.70 13.36 -15.04
C ILE A 108 -0.45 13.89 -14.35
N GLU A 109 0.37 14.59 -15.11
CA GLU A 109 1.57 15.25 -14.59
C GLU A 109 1.64 16.67 -15.14
N ASN A 110 1.76 17.68 -14.26
CA ASN A 110 1.73 19.11 -14.63
C ASN A 110 0.51 19.45 -15.51
N ASP A 111 -0.66 18.94 -15.15
CA ASP A 111 -1.94 19.13 -15.85
C ASP A 111 -1.98 18.52 -17.28
N ILE A 112 -1.01 17.68 -17.63
CA ILE A 112 -0.96 16.99 -18.92
C ILE A 112 -1.40 15.53 -18.73
N PRO A 113 -2.58 15.13 -19.23
CA PRO A 113 -3.04 13.75 -19.15
C PRO A 113 -2.35 12.89 -20.22
N ARG A 114 -1.89 11.73 -19.82
CA ARG A 114 -1.37 10.68 -20.69
C ARG A 114 -2.14 9.40 -20.48
N ARG A 115 -2.92 9.00 -21.43
CA ARG A 115 -3.70 7.76 -21.39
C ARG A 115 -2.79 6.53 -21.39
N THR A 116 -3.03 5.62 -20.47
CA THR A 116 -2.23 4.40 -20.29
C THR A 116 -3.12 3.26 -19.81
N LEU A 117 -2.94 2.08 -20.38
CA LEU A 117 -3.64 0.87 -19.97
C LEU A 117 -2.80 0.06 -18.99
N ILE A 118 -3.37 -0.27 -17.83
CA ILE A 118 -2.75 -1.13 -16.81
C ILE A 118 -3.45 -2.48 -16.85
N LYS A 119 -2.69 -3.55 -17.07
CA LYS A 119 -3.20 -4.93 -17.05
C LYS A 119 -2.50 -5.75 -15.96
N MET A 120 -3.02 -6.94 -15.66
CA MET A 120 -2.46 -7.84 -14.65
C MET A 120 -0.95 -8.08 -14.80
N ASN A 121 -0.46 -8.23 -16.06
CA ASN A 121 0.97 -8.51 -16.35
C ASN A 121 1.70 -7.33 -17.00
N GLU A 122 1.01 -6.22 -17.26
CA GLU A 122 1.57 -5.01 -17.86
C GLU A 122 1.36 -3.82 -16.93
N PRO A 123 2.23 -3.67 -15.89
CA PRO A 123 2.07 -2.60 -14.92
C PRO A 123 2.51 -1.24 -15.48
N LEU A 124 1.87 -0.18 -15.00
CA LEU A 124 2.32 1.19 -15.23
C LEU A 124 3.60 1.46 -14.42
N ARG A 125 4.64 1.96 -15.10
CA ARG A 125 5.89 2.39 -14.44
C ARG A 125 6.11 3.87 -14.67
N HIS A 126 6.17 4.63 -13.58
CA HIS A 126 6.39 6.06 -13.64
C HIS A 126 7.14 6.57 -12.40
N LYS A 127 8.15 7.42 -12.61
CA LYS A 127 8.96 8.06 -11.54
C LYS A 127 9.46 7.12 -10.43
N GLY A 128 9.89 5.91 -10.81
CA GLY A 128 10.39 4.91 -9.86
C GLY A 128 9.31 4.11 -9.14
N TYR A 129 8.06 4.42 -9.38
CA TYR A 129 6.92 3.63 -8.93
C TYR A 129 6.46 2.65 -10.00
N THR A 130 5.95 1.52 -9.54
CA THR A 130 5.30 0.52 -10.40
C THR A 130 3.92 0.23 -9.84
N PHE A 131 2.89 0.37 -10.66
CA PHE A 131 1.49 0.17 -10.31
C PHE A 131 1.00 -1.09 -10.99
N PHE A 132 0.68 -2.08 -10.18
CA PHE A 132 0.14 -3.36 -10.64
C PHE A 132 -1.37 -3.37 -10.43
N GLN A 133 -2.09 -3.91 -11.36
CA GLN A 133 -3.51 -4.18 -11.20
C GLN A 133 -3.68 -5.28 -10.14
N ALA A 134 -4.16 -4.93 -8.94
CA ALA A 134 -4.28 -5.85 -7.82
C ALA A 134 -5.68 -6.43 -7.68
N SER A 135 -6.69 -5.56 -7.66
CA SER A 135 -8.09 -5.96 -7.54
C SER A 135 -9.01 -4.83 -8.02
N PHE A 136 -10.28 -5.02 -7.88
CA PHE A 136 -11.31 -4.01 -8.16
C PHE A 136 -12.41 -4.14 -7.09
N ILE A 137 -13.17 -3.07 -6.92
CA ILE A 137 -14.37 -3.04 -6.10
C ILE A 137 -15.52 -2.77 -7.05
N ASP A 138 -16.41 -3.75 -7.16
CA ASP A 138 -17.61 -3.68 -7.99
C ASP A 138 -18.75 -3.25 -7.07
N ASP A 139 -18.82 -1.96 -6.78
CA ASP A 139 -19.94 -1.38 -6.04
C ASP A 139 -20.89 -0.74 -7.05
N SER A 140 -22.18 -0.97 -6.93
CA SER A 140 -23.19 -0.75 -7.97
C SER A 140 -23.28 0.69 -8.52
N GLU A 141 -22.58 1.65 -7.94
CA GLU A 141 -22.62 3.05 -8.37
C GLU A 141 -21.28 3.61 -8.84
N ILE A 142 -20.14 3.06 -8.40
CA ILE A 142 -18.82 3.59 -8.73
C ILE A 142 -17.83 2.45 -8.96
N GLU A 143 -17.32 2.32 -10.18
CA GLU A 143 -16.23 1.39 -10.48
C GLU A 143 -14.94 1.88 -9.83
N THR A 144 -14.34 1.05 -8.99
CA THR A 144 -13.10 1.38 -8.29
C THR A 144 -12.02 0.37 -8.61
N THR A 145 -10.91 0.83 -9.14
CA THR A 145 -9.72 -0.01 -9.34
C THR A 145 -8.79 0.08 -8.13
N VAL A 146 -8.19 -1.05 -7.76
CA VAL A 146 -7.20 -1.13 -6.69
C VAL A 146 -5.84 -1.47 -7.30
N LEU A 147 -4.92 -0.53 -7.23
CA LEU A 147 -3.56 -0.68 -7.73
C LEU A 147 -2.59 -0.96 -6.58
N ALA A 148 -1.84 -2.05 -6.68
CA ALA A 148 -0.71 -2.29 -5.78
C ALA A 148 0.49 -1.47 -6.24
N THR A 149 0.98 -0.60 -5.36
CA THR A 149 2.08 0.32 -5.68
C THR A 149 3.37 -0.12 -5.02
N VAL A 150 4.42 -0.26 -5.81
CA VAL A 150 5.77 -0.60 -5.35
C VAL A 150 6.75 0.48 -5.79
N LYS A 151 7.53 1.01 -4.83
CA LYS A 151 8.68 1.87 -5.11
C LYS A 151 9.95 1.01 -5.08
N ASN A 152 10.48 0.67 -6.24
CA ASN A 152 11.62 -0.23 -6.36
C ASN A 152 12.95 0.54 -6.44
N TYR A 153 13.61 0.73 -5.31
CA TYR A 153 14.94 1.34 -5.23
C TYR A 153 16.04 0.45 -5.81
N GLY A 154 15.84 -0.86 -5.80
CA GLY A 154 16.82 -1.85 -6.26
C GLY A 154 16.74 -2.22 -7.75
N ARG A 155 15.96 -1.51 -8.55
CA ARG A 155 15.70 -1.85 -9.96
C ARG A 155 16.96 -2.00 -10.82
N LEU A 156 18.01 -1.25 -10.50
CA LEU A 156 19.25 -1.27 -11.27
C LEU A 156 20.22 -2.36 -10.85
N PHE A 157 20.10 -2.97 -9.68
CA PHE A 157 21.03 -3.99 -9.19
C PHE A 157 21.19 -5.20 -10.12
N PRO A 158 20.13 -5.79 -10.69
CA PRO A 158 20.28 -6.90 -11.63
C PRO A 158 21.09 -6.52 -12.87
N TYR A 159 20.94 -5.31 -13.39
CA TYR A 159 21.70 -4.84 -14.55
C TYR A 159 23.18 -4.63 -14.20
N ILE A 160 23.46 -4.01 -13.06
CA ILE A 160 24.83 -3.79 -12.56
C ILE A 160 25.52 -5.15 -12.35
N SER A 161 24.86 -6.10 -11.71
CA SER A 161 25.42 -7.45 -11.50
C SER A 161 25.67 -8.20 -12.79
N SER A 162 24.78 -8.11 -13.78
CA SER A 162 24.98 -8.70 -15.10
C SER A 162 26.19 -8.11 -15.83
N ILE A 163 26.38 -6.79 -15.75
CA ILE A 163 27.53 -6.12 -16.37
C ILE A 163 28.81 -6.57 -15.70
N ILE A 164 28.88 -6.59 -14.36
CA ILE A 164 30.07 -7.03 -13.63
C ILE A 164 30.40 -8.48 -13.95
N MET A 165 29.41 -9.36 -14.02
CA MET A 165 29.59 -10.77 -14.36
C MET A 165 30.08 -10.93 -15.78
N SER A 166 29.55 -10.18 -16.74
CA SER A 166 29.99 -10.21 -18.15
C SER A 166 31.42 -9.74 -18.30
N ILE A 167 31.82 -8.67 -17.61
CA ILE A 167 33.21 -8.19 -17.60
C ILE A 167 34.13 -9.23 -16.99
N GLY A 168 33.77 -9.84 -15.87
CA GLY A 168 34.56 -10.89 -15.22
C GLY A 168 34.76 -12.09 -16.13
N LEU A 169 33.73 -12.53 -16.85
CA LEU A 169 33.79 -13.62 -17.81
C LEU A 169 34.68 -13.27 -19.00
N LEU A 170 34.58 -12.04 -19.52
CA LEU A 170 35.43 -11.57 -20.63
C LEU A 170 36.91 -11.57 -20.25
N ILE A 171 37.24 -11.01 -19.06
CA ILE A 171 38.62 -11.02 -18.54
C ILE A 171 39.13 -12.47 -18.39
N HIS A 172 38.32 -13.35 -17.82
CA HIS A 172 38.67 -14.76 -17.67
C HIS A 172 38.97 -15.42 -19.02
N LEU A 173 38.11 -15.18 -20.00
CA LEU A 173 38.29 -15.70 -21.37
C LEU A 173 39.61 -15.21 -22.00
N LEU A 174 39.89 -13.89 -21.91
CA LEU A 174 41.11 -13.30 -22.45
C LEU A 174 42.38 -13.84 -21.78
N LEU A 175 42.35 -14.16 -20.51
CA LEU A 175 43.47 -14.75 -19.78
C LEU A 175 43.66 -16.26 -20.08
N MET A 176 42.56 -16.94 -20.39
CA MET A 176 42.61 -18.39 -20.69
C MET A 176 42.97 -18.73 -22.14
N LEU A 177 42.51 -17.94 -23.11
CA LEU A 177 42.76 -18.17 -24.54
C LEU A 177 44.24 -18.36 -24.89
N PRO A 178 45.19 -17.49 -24.44
CA PRO A 178 46.62 -17.68 -24.76
C PRO A 178 47.21 -18.97 -24.18
N LYS A 179 46.69 -19.39 -23.00
CA LYS A 179 47.13 -20.64 -22.36
C LYS A 179 46.67 -21.89 -23.11
N MET A 180 45.47 -21.84 -23.68
CA MET A 180 44.93 -22.94 -24.49
C MET A 180 45.64 -23.07 -25.85
N VAL A 181 45.90 -21.94 -26.53
CA VAL A 181 46.59 -21.90 -27.82
C VAL A 181 48.08 -22.34 -27.69
N LYS A 182 48.74 -22.07 -26.57
CA LYS A 182 50.13 -22.45 -26.32
C LYS A 182 50.32 -23.92 -25.95
N LYS A 183 49.23 -24.64 -25.65
CA LYS A 183 49.28 -26.07 -25.26
C LYS A 183 49.08 -27.03 -26.45
N ASN A 184 48.69 -26.51 -27.59
CA ASN A 184 48.73 -27.23 -28.89
C ASN A 184 49.97 -26.84 -29.69
#